data_c3d12056186ac2777fae3fc84053b865
#
_entry.id   c3d12056186ac2777fae3fc84053b865
#
_cell.length_a   1.000
_cell.length_b   1.000
_cell.length_c   1.000
_cell.angle_alpha   90.00
_cell.angle_beta   90.00
_cell.angle_gamma   90.00
#
_symmetry.space_group_name_H-M   'P 1'
#
loop_
_entity.id
_entity.type
_entity.pdbx_description
1 polymer ?
#
loop_
_entity_poly.entity_id
_entity_poly.type
_entity_poly.pdbx_seq_one_letter_code
_entity_poly.pdbx_strand_id
1 'polypeptide(L)'
;DQNGSNPAFVDFAGDADLLVMHMPIPEGADEVARKLHATPAAIGDIAQAAGAKTLLLSHFMARSLANLDENVRLVQSSYGGRVIVAEDLACVPVP
;
A
#
# COMPACT_ATOMS: atom_id res chain seq x y z
N ASP A 1 1.24 2.60 -10.22
CA ASP A 1 1.95 3.39 -9.20
C ASP A 1 1.13 4.61 -8.79
N GLN A 2 0.87 4.74 -7.51
CA GLN A 2 0.20 5.89 -6.92
C GLN A 2 1.14 6.58 -5.94
N ASN A 3 1.16 7.91 -5.97
CA ASN A 3 1.90 8.68 -4.95
C ASN A 3 0.99 9.22 -3.84
N GLY A 4 -0.29 8.95 -3.92
CA GLY A 4 -1.27 9.37 -2.90
C GLY A 4 -1.72 10.82 -3.01
N SER A 5 -1.31 11.55 -4.05
CA SER A 5 -1.63 12.98 -4.18
C SER A 5 -2.98 13.27 -4.84
N ASN A 6 -3.59 12.29 -5.51
CA ASN A 6 -4.86 12.47 -6.18
C ASN A 6 -6.02 11.97 -5.31
N PRO A 7 -6.84 12.86 -4.73
CA PRO A 7 -7.94 12.44 -3.86
C PRO A 7 -9.02 11.64 -4.60
N ALA A 8 -9.13 11.76 -5.92
CA ALA A 8 -10.09 11.00 -6.70
C ALA A 8 -9.79 9.50 -6.72
N PHE A 9 -8.55 9.09 -6.41
CA PHE A 9 -8.20 7.67 -6.37
C PHE A 9 -8.96 6.93 -5.27
N VAL A 10 -9.20 7.56 -4.12
CA VAL A 10 -9.96 6.95 -3.02
C VAL A 10 -11.38 6.61 -3.48
N ASP A 11 -12.05 7.54 -4.13
CA ASP A 11 -13.40 7.29 -4.65
C ASP A 11 -13.39 6.23 -5.76
N PHE A 12 -12.41 6.26 -6.63
CA PHE A 12 -12.24 5.27 -7.69
C PHE A 12 -12.08 3.86 -7.13
N ALA A 13 -11.31 3.70 -6.06
CA ALA A 13 -11.05 2.42 -5.42
C ALA A 13 -12.13 2.06 -4.38
N GLY A 14 -13.16 2.87 -4.21
CA GLY A 14 -14.16 2.74 -3.15
C GLY A 14 -14.79 1.35 -3.07
N ASP A 15 -14.79 0.77 -1.88
CA ASP A 15 -15.37 -0.54 -1.55
C ASP A 15 -14.77 -1.71 -2.35
N ALA A 16 -13.53 -1.58 -2.81
CA ALA A 16 -12.85 -2.69 -3.50
C ALA A 16 -12.76 -3.92 -2.59
N ASP A 17 -13.02 -5.09 -3.15
CA ASP A 17 -12.81 -6.35 -2.43
C ASP A 17 -11.33 -6.61 -2.21
N LEU A 18 -10.51 -6.28 -3.20
CA LEU A 18 -9.05 -6.39 -3.14
C LEU A 18 -8.44 -5.16 -3.78
N LEU A 19 -7.66 -4.44 -3.00
CA LEU A 19 -6.87 -3.31 -3.49
C LEU A 19 -5.41 -3.73 -3.54
N VAL A 20 -4.80 -3.61 -4.72
CA VAL A 20 -3.37 -3.88 -4.91
C VAL A 20 -2.63 -2.56 -4.95
N MET A 21 -1.69 -2.37 -4.05
CA MET A 21 -0.87 -1.16 -3.99
C MET A 21 0.60 -1.51 -4.06
N HIS A 22 1.34 -0.76 -4.86
CA HIS A 22 2.80 -0.88 -4.92
C HIS A 22 3.42 -0.20 -3.70
N MET A 23 4.38 -0.85 -3.07
CA MET A 23 5.10 -0.30 -1.91
C MET A 23 6.62 -0.37 -2.15
N PRO A 24 7.14 0.38 -3.13
CA PRO A 24 8.57 0.32 -3.48
C PRO A 24 9.46 1.18 -2.59
N ILE A 25 8.89 2.06 -1.76
CA ILE A 25 9.66 3.00 -0.95
C ILE A 25 9.31 2.91 0.53
N PRO A 26 10.28 3.16 1.43
CA PRO A 26 10.01 3.27 2.86
C PRO A 26 9.43 4.65 3.20
N GLU A 27 8.97 4.81 4.44
CA GLU A 27 8.39 6.07 4.92
C GLU A 27 9.37 7.24 4.83
N GLY A 28 10.64 7.02 5.11
CA GLY A 28 11.68 8.07 5.08
C GLY A 28 12.33 8.32 3.72
N ALA A 29 11.71 7.87 2.63
CA ALA A 29 12.26 8.07 1.29
C ALA A 29 12.39 9.56 0.93
N ASP A 30 13.28 9.85 -0.04
CA ASP A 30 13.50 11.22 -0.48
C ASP A 30 12.29 11.79 -1.24
N GLU A 31 12.36 13.10 -1.53
CA GLU A 31 11.27 13.83 -2.16
C GLU A 31 10.94 13.30 -3.57
N VAL A 32 11.96 12.95 -4.35
CA VAL A 32 11.76 12.43 -5.71
C VAL A 32 10.99 11.12 -5.68
N ALA A 33 11.40 10.20 -4.81
CA ALA A 33 10.72 8.91 -4.64
C ALA A 33 9.27 9.09 -4.21
N ARG A 34 8.99 10.02 -3.29
CA ARG A 34 7.63 10.30 -2.81
C ARG A 34 6.73 10.96 -3.85
N LYS A 35 7.29 11.64 -4.84
CA LYS A 35 6.51 12.16 -5.97
C LYS A 35 6.01 11.06 -6.90
N LEU A 36 6.75 9.96 -6.96
CA LEU A 36 6.46 8.85 -7.87
C LEU A 36 5.65 7.73 -7.19
N HIS A 37 5.81 7.56 -5.89
CA HIS A 37 5.24 6.42 -5.15
C HIS A 37 4.65 6.86 -3.83
N ALA A 38 3.63 6.14 -3.36
CA ALA A 38 3.04 6.37 -2.04
C ALA A 38 3.93 5.77 -0.93
N THR A 39 4.03 6.48 0.19
CA THR A 39 4.70 5.97 1.39
C THR A 39 3.81 4.92 2.07
N PRO A 40 4.38 4.06 2.95
CA PRO A 40 3.58 3.09 3.70
C PRO A 40 2.39 3.72 4.46
N ALA A 41 2.59 4.84 5.14
CA ALA A 41 1.51 5.52 5.85
C ALA A 41 0.42 6.00 4.89
N ALA A 42 0.79 6.57 3.73
CA ALA A 42 -0.17 7.01 2.73
C ALA A 42 -0.96 5.83 2.14
N ILE A 43 -0.31 4.68 1.92
CA ILE A 43 -0.99 3.47 1.45
C ILE A 43 -2.06 3.03 2.45
N GLY A 44 -1.73 3.00 3.74
CA GLY A 44 -2.70 2.64 4.78
C GLY A 44 -3.88 3.61 4.82
N ASP A 45 -3.62 4.90 4.73
CA ASP A 45 -4.67 5.92 4.71
C ASP A 45 -5.60 5.76 3.51
N ILE A 46 -5.03 5.51 2.33
CA ILE A 46 -5.81 5.30 1.10
C ILE A 46 -6.68 4.06 1.23
N ALA A 47 -6.13 2.94 1.66
CA ALA A 47 -6.88 1.69 1.80
C ALA A 47 -8.03 1.84 2.81
N GLN A 48 -7.79 2.53 3.92
CA GLN A 48 -8.82 2.77 4.94
C GLN A 48 -9.92 3.70 4.41
N ALA A 49 -9.54 4.80 3.77
CA ALA A 49 -10.50 5.76 3.22
C ALA A 49 -11.33 5.15 2.08
N ALA A 50 -10.73 4.28 1.26
CA ALA A 50 -11.42 3.58 0.18
C ALA A 50 -12.34 2.46 0.70
N GLY A 51 -12.19 2.01 1.94
CA GLY A 51 -12.99 0.91 2.48
C GLY A 51 -12.64 -0.44 1.86
N ALA A 52 -11.39 -0.62 1.42
CA ALA A 52 -10.95 -1.88 0.84
C ALA A 52 -11.03 -3.01 1.88
N LYS A 53 -11.51 -4.19 1.47
CA LYS A 53 -11.63 -5.33 2.37
C LYS A 53 -10.29 -6.00 2.62
N THR A 54 -9.48 -6.11 1.57
CA THR A 54 -8.12 -6.68 1.63
C THR A 54 -7.17 -5.79 0.86
N LEU A 55 -5.99 -5.57 1.41
CA LEU A 55 -4.91 -4.82 0.79
C LEU A 55 -3.75 -5.78 0.49
N LEU A 56 -3.37 -5.87 -0.77
CA LEU A 56 -2.21 -6.63 -1.23
C LEU A 56 -1.09 -5.67 -1.56
N LEU A 57 0.02 -5.78 -0.84
CA LEU A 57 1.22 -4.98 -1.09
C LEU A 57 2.15 -5.72 -2.04
N SER A 58 2.64 -5.01 -3.05
CA SER A 58 3.51 -5.58 -4.07
C SER A 58 4.57 -4.57 -4.54
N HIS A 59 5.36 -4.95 -5.53
CA HIS A 59 6.37 -4.09 -6.16
C HIS A 59 7.39 -3.59 -5.14
N PHE A 60 7.95 -4.51 -4.35
CA PHE A 60 8.98 -4.15 -3.37
C PHE A 60 10.31 -3.93 -4.07
N MET A 61 11.01 -2.88 -3.67
CA MET A 61 12.39 -2.61 -4.08
C MET A 61 13.32 -2.81 -2.88
N ALA A 62 14.62 -2.89 -3.13
CA ALA A 62 15.59 -3.18 -2.06
C ALA A 62 15.41 -2.27 -0.83
N ARG A 63 15.17 -0.98 -1.06
CA ARG A 63 15.01 -0.01 0.03
C ARG A 63 13.72 -0.19 0.84
N SER A 64 12.64 -0.74 0.24
CA SER A 64 11.43 -1.06 1.01
C SER A 64 11.54 -2.41 1.70
N LEU A 65 12.25 -3.37 1.09
CA LEU A 65 12.49 -4.68 1.70
C LEU A 65 13.39 -4.61 2.92
N ALA A 66 14.32 -3.64 2.96
CA ALA A 66 15.25 -3.49 4.08
C ALA A 66 14.53 -3.29 5.43
N ASN A 67 13.32 -2.70 5.41
CA ASN A 67 12.51 -2.46 6.60
C ASN A 67 11.06 -2.90 6.38
N LEU A 68 10.88 -4.07 5.76
CA LEU A 68 9.55 -4.54 5.37
C LEU A 68 8.58 -4.63 6.55
N ASP A 69 9.00 -5.19 7.67
CA ASP A 69 8.13 -5.34 8.85
C ASP A 69 7.67 -3.99 9.40
N GLU A 70 8.56 -3.01 9.44
CA GLU A 70 8.24 -1.66 9.88
C GLU A 70 7.28 -0.98 8.90
N ASN A 71 7.53 -1.13 7.60
CA ASN A 71 6.67 -0.55 6.56
C ASN A 71 5.25 -1.15 6.63
N VAL A 72 5.13 -2.45 6.80
CA VAL A 72 3.83 -3.12 6.96
C VAL A 72 3.12 -2.62 8.22
N ARG A 73 3.85 -2.43 9.30
CA ARG A 73 3.30 -1.93 10.57
C ARG A 73 2.75 -0.51 10.40
N LEU A 74 3.42 0.35 9.63
CA LEU A 74 2.93 1.69 9.31
C LEU A 74 1.64 1.66 8.49
N VAL A 75 1.54 0.75 7.53
CA VAL A 75 0.29 0.52 6.79
C VAL A 75 -0.83 0.12 7.75
N GLN A 76 -0.56 -0.83 8.62
CA GLN A 76 -1.55 -1.35 9.58
C GLN A 76 -1.96 -0.33 10.64
N SER A 77 -1.15 0.69 10.88
CA SER A 77 -1.48 1.72 11.87
C SER A 77 -2.70 2.55 11.50
N SER A 78 -3.03 2.65 10.20
CA SER A 78 -4.19 3.42 9.71
C SER A 78 -5.20 2.58 8.92
N TYR A 79 -4.88 1.34 8.58
CA TYR A 79 -5.78 0.45 7.85
C TYR A 79 -6.15 -0.76 8.72
N GLY A 80 -7.43 -0.90 9.04
CA GLY A 80 -7.92 -1.98 9.90
C GLY A 80 -8.27 -3.27 9.16
N GLY A 81 -8.16 -3.32 7.83
CA GLY A 81 -8.45 -4.50 7.05
C GLY A 81 -7.30 -5.49 6.98
N ARG A 82 -7.47 -6.53 6.16
CA ARG A 82 -6.45 -7.56 5.98
C ARG A 82 -5.33 -7.07 5.07
N VAL A 83 -4.09 -7.19 5.52
CA VAL A 83 -2.90 -6.86 4.74
C VAL A 83 -2.18 -8.14 4.34
N ILE A 84 -1.90 -8.30 3.04
CA ILE A 84 -1.15 -9.41 2.49
C ILE A 84 0.10 -8.86 1.80
N VAL A 85 1.24 -9.45 2.10
CA VAL A 85 2.51 -9.15 1.41
C VAL A 85 2.66 -10.15 0.28
N ALA A 86 2.76 -9.64 -0.96
CA ALA A 86 2.86 -10.50 -2.14
C ALA A 86 4.18 -11.27 -2.15
N GLU A 87 4.10 -12.52 -2.55
CA GLU A 87 5.24 -13.40 -2.79
C GLU A 87 5.10 -14.01 -4.18
N ASP A 88 6.23 -14.38 -4.78
CA ASP A 88 6.22 -15.02 -6.11
C ASP A 88 5.36 -16.28 -6.09
N LEU A 89 4.53 -16.45 -7.10
CA LEU A 89 3.63 -17.61 -7.29
C LEU A 89 2.56 -17.76 -6.21
N ALA A 90 2.39 -16.78 -5.33
CA ALA A 90 1.31 -16.81 -4.35
C ALA A 90 -0.03 -16.57 -5.01
N CYS A 91 -1.06 -17.29 -4.56
CA CYS A 91 -2.44 -17.04 -4.94
C CYS A 91 -3.15 -16.32 -3.81
N VAL A 92 -3.86 -15.23 -4.14
CA VAL A 92 -4.60 -14.44 -3.16
C VAL A 92 -6.07 -14.51 -3.51
N PRO A 93 -6.91 -15.09 -2.62
CA PRO A 93 -8.34 -15.14 -2.88
C PRO A 93 -8.97 -13.76 -2.78
N VAL A 94 -9.87 -13.45 -3.69
CA VAL A 94 -10.69 -12.25 -3.63
C VAL A 94 -11.90 -12.55 -2.76
N PRO A 95 -12.11 -11.80 -1.68
CA PRO A 95 -13.23 -12.03 -0.78
C PRO A 95 -14.60 -11.74 -1.40
#